data_77e6bdd934e5d6c940b62febe9075919
#
_entry.id   77e6bdd934e5d6c940b62febe9075919
#
_cell.length_a   1.000
_cell.length_b   1.000
_cell.length_c   1.000
_cell.angle_alpha   90.00
_cell.angle_beta   90.00
_cell.angle_gamma   90.00
#
_symmetry.space_group_name_H-M   'P 1'
#
loop_
_entity.id
_entity.type
_entity.pdbx_description
1 polymer ?
#
loop_
_entity_poly.entity_id
_entity_poly.type
_entity_poly.pdbx_seq_one_letter_code
_entity_poly.pdbx_strand_id
1 'polypeptide(L)'
;PAAKTPAPLIQHIEGIDQKNAALYAVPISGGPIPYRFNTVQITVGAPAFSVYKKTQYQYRLLGHQEQWSAWSDQAIITWPRLTPGSYQFEVRSGSSAEEPSEVQTYAFEVATPWFMHPLMWLFYLVFSLGMIWTTHRSYLRYFSKQKLRIMEENERNNELNQLQVKQQFIQDKNQ
;
A
#
# COMPACT_ATOMS: atom_id res chain seq x y z
N PRO A 1 -0.55 27.18 -46.30
CA PRO A 1 0.08 26.48 -45.18
C PRO A 1 -0.98 26.29 -44.10
N ALA A 2 -1.29 25.04 -43.77
CA ALA A 2 -2.19 24.75 -42.68
C ALA A 2 -1.59 25.31 -41.37
N ALA A 3 -2.39 26.03 -40.62
CA ALA A 3 -1.93 26.57 -39.33
C ALA A 3 -1.63 25.39 -38.39
N LYS A 4 -0.37 25.28 -37.97
CA LYS A 4 0.06 24.21 -37.05
C LYS A 4 -0.71 24.37 -35.74
N THR A 5 -1.39 23.31 -35.32
CA THR A 5 -2.11 23.31 -34.04
C THR A 5 -1.12 23.58 -32.90
N PRO A 6 -1.35 24.58 -32.03
CA PRO A 6 -0.43 24.88 -30.93
C PRO A 6 -0.36 23.73 -29.92
N ALA A 7 0.82 23.50 -29.43
CA ALA A 7 1.03 22.47 -28.39
C ALA A 7 0.28 22.85 -27.10
N PRO A 8 -0.32 21.89 -26.38
CA PRO A 8 -0.93 22.14 -25.10
C PRO A 8 0.12 22.47 -24.04
N LEU A 9 -0.25 23.26 -23.04
CA LEU A 9 0.59 23.59 -21.89
C LEU A 9 0.04 22.88 -20.66
N ILE A 10 0.91 22.25 -19.90
CA ILE A 10 0.59 21.72 -18.57
C ILE A 10 0.61 22.91 -17.62
N GLN A 11 -0.55 23.27 -17.08
CA GLN A 11 -0.71 24.46 -16.24
C GLN A 11 -0.52 24.14 -14.76
N HIS A 12 -1.09 23.01 -14.32
CA HIS A 12 -1.13 22.67 -12.92
C HIS A 12 -1.15 21.16 -12.71
N ILE A 13 -0.43 20.72 -11.68
CA ILE A 13 -0.36 19.31 -11.31
C ILE A 13 -0.55 19.22 -9.80
N GLU A 14 -1.51 18.42 -9.39
CA GLU A 14 -1.87 18.24 -8.00
C GLU A 14 -1.95 16.77 -7.64
N GLY A 15 -1.35 16.42 -6.49
CA GLY A 15 -1.63 15.17 -5.81
C GLY A 15 -2.77 15.36 -4.81
N ILE A 16 -3.72 14.46 -4.79
CA ILE A 16 -4.91 14.54 -3.93
C ILE A 16 -4.87 13.41 -2.91
N ASP A 17 -5.02 13.73 -1.63
CA ASP A 17 -5.30 12.77 -0.57
C ASP A 17 -6.80 12.50 -0.51
N GLN A 18 -7.22 11.30 -0.92
CA GLN A 18 -8.64 10.93 -0.93
C GLN A 18 -9.29 10.89 0.47
N LYS A 19 -8.49 10.72 1.54
CA LYS A 19 -9.03 10.64 2.90
C LYS A 19 -9.38 12.00 3.48
N ASN A 20 -8.55 13.00 3.20
CA ASN A 20 -8.64 14.31 3.85
C ASN A 20 -8.91 15.45 2.85
N ALA A 21 -9.09 15.16 1.56
CA ALA A 21 -9.20 16.14 0.48
C ALA A 21 -8.03 17.16 0.47
N ALA A 22 -6.87 16.78 1.04
CA ALA A 22 -5.69 17.61 1.05
C ALA A 22 -5.03 17.60 -0.33
N LEU A 23 -4.55 18.76 -0.78
CA LEU A 23 -3.88 18.95 -2.05
C LEU A 23 -2.36 19.08 -1.84
N TYR A 24 -1.60 18.48 -2.73
CA TYR A 24 -0.16 18.61 -2.81
C TYR A 24 0.20 19.16 -4.19
N ALA A 25 0.64 20.42 -4.23
CA ALA A 25 1.08 21.04 -5.48
C ALA A 25 2.41 20.39 -5.92
N VAL A 26 2.41 19.78 -7.09
CA VAL A 26 3.59 19.14 -7.66
C VAL A 26 4.36 20.17 -8.48
N PRO A 27 5.67 20.36 -8.26
CA PRO A 27 6.46 21.29 -9.07
C PRO A 27 6.47 20.87 -10.54
N ILE A 28 6.35 21.84 -11.45
CA ILE A 28 6.40 21.60 -12.91
C ILE A 28 7.77 21.01 -13.34
N SER A 29 8.81 21.23 -12.55
CA SER A 29 10.14 20.63 -12.75
C SER A 29 10.20 19.12 -12.51
N GLY A 30 9.11 18.52 -12.06
CA GLY A 30 9.05 17.11 -11.65
C GLY A 30 9.51 16.92 -10.21
N GLY A 31 9.16 15.77 -9.66
CA GLY A 31 9.57 15.40 -8.31
C GLY A 31 8.75 14.24 -7.78
N PRO A 32 9.20 13.61 -6.68
CA PRO A 32 8.46 12.50 -6.08
C PRO A 32 7.18 13.03 -5.39
N ILE A 33 6.05 12.44 -5.77
CA ILE A 33 4.76 12.67 -5.13
C ILE A 33 4.66 11.70 -3.96
N PRO A 34 4.48 12.17 -2.71
CA PRO A 34 4.32 11.27 -1.58
C PRO A 34 3.12 10.32 -1.80
N TYR A 35 3.27 9.05 -1.47
CA TYR A 35 2.25 8.01 -1.69
C TYR A 35 0.85 8.37 -1.15
N ARG A 36 0.79 9.17 -0.12
CA ARG A 36 -0.45 9.70 0.44
C ARG A 36 -1.29 10.48 -0.58
N PHE A 37 -0.62 11.13 -1.55
CA PHE A 37 -1.23 11.96 -2.60
C PHE A 37 -1.23 11.25 -3.95
N ASN A 38 -1.47 9.95 -3.97
CA ASN A 38 -1.37 9.09 -5.14
C ASN A 38 -2.54 9.20 -6.14
N THR A 39 -3.49 10.09 -5.90
CA THR A 39 -4.46 10.51 -6.92
C THR A 39 -3.93 11.77 -7.57
N VAL A 40 -3.53 11.67 -8.83
CA VAL A 40 -2.88 12.77 -9.55
C VAL A 40 -3.87 13.41 -10.50
N GLN A 41 -4.01 14.73 -10.39
CA GLN A 41 -4.82 15.56 -11.27
C GLN A 41 -3.90 16.50 -12.04
N ILE A 42 -4.05 16.50 -13.36
CA ILE A 42 -3.28 17.36 -14.26
C ILE A 42 -4.25 18.25 -15.03
N THR A 43 -4.00 19.54 -14.96
CA THR A 43 -4.76 20.55 -15.72
C THR A 43 -3.94 20.97 -16.93
N VAL A 44 -4.52 20.82 -18.10
CA VAL A 44 -3.92 21.20 -19.37
C VAL A 44 -4.68 22.38 -19.99
N GLY A 45 -3.97 23.21 -20.72
CA GLY A 45 -4.56 24.32 -21.45
C GLY A 45 -3.89 24.44 -22.81
N ALA A 46 -4.61 24.88 -23.80
CA ALA A 46 -4.03 25.27 -25.07
C ALA A 46 -4.27 26.77 -25.29
N PRO A 47 -3.30 27.49 -25.87
CA PRO A 47 -3.52 28.85 -26.26
C PRO A 47 -4.67 28.89 -27.28
N ALA A 48 -5.77 29.48 -26.91
CA ALA A 48 -6.93 29.59 -27.79
C ALA A 48 -6.69 30.73 -28.83
N PHE A 49 -6.29 30.36 -30.03
CA PHE A 49 -6.16 31.32 -31.14
C PHE A 49 -7.45 31.48 -31.93
N SER A 50 -8.50 30.70 -31.66
CA SER A 50 -9.76 30.78 -32.37
C SER A 50 -10.93 30.70 -31.42
N VAL A 51 -11.78 31.73 -31.45
CA VAL A 51 -13.01 31.82 -30.64
C VAL A 51 -14.07 30.80 -31.12
N TYR A 52 -13.90 30.27 -32.33
CA TYR A 52 -14.92 29.43 -32.99
C TYR A 52 -14.59 27.91 -32.92
N LYS A 53 -13.42 27.52 -32.47
CA LYS A 53 -13.00 26.13 -32.52
C LYS A 53 -12.63 25.60 -31.11
N LYS A 54 -13.41 24.64 -30.64
CA LYS A 54 -13.17 23.99 -29.36
C LYS A 54 -11.95 23.08 -29.48
N THR A 55 -10.90 23.34 -28.72
CA THR A 55 -9.70 22.52 -28.67
C THR A 55 -10.01 21.22 -27.98
N GLN A 56 -9.60 20.12 -28.57
CA GLN A 56 -9.65 18.78 -27.95
C GLN A 56 -8.26 18.31 -27.57
N TYR A 57 -8.20 17.42 -26.60
CA TYR A 57 -6.97 16.85 -26.09
C TYR A 57 -7.01 15.33 -26.20
N GLN A 58 -5.88 14.74 -26.51
CA GLN A 58 -5.61 13.33 -26.28
C GLN A 58 -4.45 13.22 -25.31
N TYR A 59 -4.54 12.28 -24.41
CA TYR A 59 -3.52 12.05 -23.38
C TYR A 59 -3.30 10.57 -23.17
N ARG A 60 -2.12 10.24 -22.63
CA ARG A 60 -1.78 8.92 -22.13
C ARG A 60 -0.84 9.04 -20.93
N LEU A 61 -0.79 8.01 -20.10
CA LEU A 61 0.08 7.93 -18.95
C LEU A 61 0.92 6.65 -19.07
N LEU A 62 2.14 6.78 -19.57
CA LEU A 62 3.08 5.66 -19.65
C LEU A 62 3.40 5.16 -18.25
N GLY A 63 3.44 3.85 -18.07
CA GLY A 63 3.51 3.19 -16.76
C GLY A 63 2.15 2.82 -16.15
N HIS A 64 1.03 3.34 -16.73
CA HIS A 64 -0.33 3.00 -16.31
C HIS A 64 -1.23 2.65 -17.51
N GLN A 65 -1.26 3.51 -18.52
CA GLN A 65 -2.05 3.34 -19.73
C GLN A 65 -1.24 3.82 -20.94
N GLU A 66 -0.78 2.89 -21.77
CA GLU A 66 0.06 3.20 -22.93
C GLU A 66 -0.73 3.72 -24.13
N GLN A 67 -2.01 3.35 -24.22
CA GLN A 67 -2.87 3.76 -25.32
C GLN A 67 -3.34 5.21 -25.13
N TRP A 68 -3.42 5.93 -26.26
CA TRP A 68 -4.01 7.25 -26.28
C TRP A 68 -5.50 7.20 -25.93
N SER A 69 -5.94 8.17 -25.13
CA SER A 69 -7.37 8.36 -24.84
C SER A 69 -8.15 8.69 -26.11
N ALA A 70 -9.47 8.64 -26.06
CA ALA A 70 -10.29 9.30 -27.06
C ALA A 70 -10.07 10.83 -27.03
N TRP A 71 -10.38 11.51 -28.12
CA TRP A 71 -10.38 12.97 -28.15
C TRP A 71 -11.43 13.51 -27.18
N SER A 72 -11.04 14.41 -26.29
CA SER A 72 -11.89 14.99 -25.26
C SER A 72 -11.62 16.48 -25.10
N ASP A 73 -12.66 17.23 -24.79
CA ASP A 73 -12.57 18.65 -24.45
C ASP A 73 -12.27 18.91 -22.96
N GLN A 74 -12.10 17.84 -22.18
CA GLN A 74 -11.76 17.96 -20.77
C GLN A 74 -10.32 18.43 -20.57
N ALA A 75 -10.18 19.59 -19.92
CA ALA A 75 -8.89 20.17 -19.58
C ALA A 75 -8.31 19.62 -18.26
N ILE A 76 -9.12 18.93 -17.47
CA ILE A 76 -8.73 18.36 -16.18
C ILE A 76 -8.78 16.83 -16.29
N ILE A 77 -7.65 16.21 -16.05
CA ILE A 77 -7.46 14.76 -16.17
C ILE A 77 -7.04 14.22 -14.81
N THR A 78 -7.75 13.20 -14.32
CA THR A 78 -7.50 12.64 -13.00
C THR A 78 -7.23 11.15 -13.08
N TRP A 79 -6.12 10.71 -12.49
CA TRP A 79 -5.80 9.29 -12.29
C TRP A 79 -5.88 8.94 -10.82
N PRO A 80 -6.89 8.14 -10.42
CA PRO A 80 -7.06 7.76 -9.04
C PRO A 80 -6.08 6.64 -8.65
N ARG A 81 -5.53 6.72 -7.45
CA ARG A 81 -4.77 5.66 -6.78
C ARG A 81 -3.65 5.03 -7.60
N LEU A 82 -2.77 5.85 -8.14
CA LEU A 82 -1.57 5.37 -8.80
C LEU A 82 -0.71 4.54 -7.83
N THR A 83 -0.14 3.45 -8.35
CA THR A 83 0.83 2.63 -7.61
C THR A 83 2.17 3.35 -7.50
N PRO A 84 3.02 3.00 -6.51
CA PRO A 84 4.39 3.51 -6.50
C PRO A 84 5.14 3.18 -7.79
N GLY A 85 5.84 4.15 -8.35
CA GLY A 85 6.57 3.97 -9.60
C GLY A 85 6.75 5.27 -10.37
N SER A 86 7.46 5.17 -11.48
CA SER A 86 7.72 6.29 -12.39
C SER A 86 6.68 6.32 -13.50
N TYR A 87 6.17 7.51 -13.80
CA TYR A 87 5.14 7.76 -14.79
C TYR A 87 5.56 8.87 -15.74
N GLN A 88 5.13 8.77 -16.97
CA GLN A 88 5.32 9.82 -17.98
C GLN A 88 3.97 10.17 -18.60
N PHE A 89 3.50 11.34 -18.27
CA PHE A 89 2.29 11.89 -18.86
C PHE A 89 2.60 12.52 -20.20
N GLU A 90 1.82 12.19 -21.21
CA GLU A 90 1.91 12.75 -22.54
C GLU A 90 0.55 13.30 -22.97
N VAL A 91 0.56 14.48 -23.54
CA VAL A 91 -0.65 15.15 -24.03
C VAL A 91 -0.39 15.84 -25.35
N ARG A 92 -1.39 15.82 -26.21
CA ARG A 92 -1.42 16.55 -27.46
C ARG A 92 -2.78 17.20 -27.68
N SER A 93 -2.81 18.32 -28.37
CA SER A 93 -4.03 19.02 -28.75
C SER A 93 -4.34 18.83 -30.24
N GLY A 94 -5.59 18.96 -30.61
CA GLY A 94 -6.03 18.83 -32.00
C GLY A 94 -7.52 18.55 -32.11
N SER A 95 -7.89 17.90 -33.18
CA SER A 95 -9.22 17.33 -33.36
C SER A 95 -9.10 16.05 -34.20
N SER A 96 -10.15 15.24 -34.21
CA SER A 96 -10.18 14.01 -35.03
C SER A 96 -10.06 14.26 -36.55
N ALA A 97 -10.22 15.50 -37.00
CA ALA A 97 -10.16 15.91 -38.41
C ALA A 97 -8.87 16.65 -38.80
N GLU A 98 -7.97 16.91 -37.83
CA GLU A 98 -6.75 17.68 -38.05
C GLU A 98 -5.51 16.94 -37.54
N GLU A 99 -4.34 17.30 -38.09
CA GLU A 99 -3.08 16.81 -37.56
C GLU A 99 -2.92 17.23 -36.08
N PRO A 100 -2.58 16.28 -35.19
CA PRO A 100 -2.35 16.60 -33.80
C PRO A 100 -1.12 17.50 -33.62
N SER A 101 -1.12 18.30 -32.57
CA SER A 101 0.03 19.12 -32.20
C SER A 101 1.25 18.28 -31.82
N GLU A 102 2.37 18.94 -31.53
CA GLU A 102 3.50 18.34 -30.88
C GLU A 102 3.09 17.81 -29.50
N VAL A 103 3.67 16.67 -29.10
CA VAL A 103 3.39 16.03 -27.81
C VAL A 103 4.13 16.78 -26.71
N GLN A 104 3.42 17.19 -25.69
CA GLN A 104 3.99 17.66 -24.43
C GLN A 104 4.14 16.47 -23.46
N THR A 105 5.29 16.42 -22.82
CA THR A 105 5.66 15.32 -21.92
C THR A 105 6.00 15.86 -20.53
N TYR A 106 5.50 15.16 -19.51
CA TYR A 106 5.82 15.44 -18.13
C TYR A 106 6.07 14.14 -17.36
N ALA A 107 7.26 14.02 -16.74
CA ALA A 107 7.64 12.87 -15.96
C ALA A 107 7.50 13.16 -14.45
N PHE A 108 6.93 12.22 -13.73
CA PHE A 108 6.82 12.28 -12.26
C PHE A 108 6.95 10.87 -11.66
N GLU A 109 7.19 10.82 -10.36
CA GLU A 109 7.31 9.59 -9.61
C GLU A 109 6.35 9.59 -8.43
N VAL A 110 5.69 8.47 -8.19
CA VAL A 110 4.91 8.23 -6.97
C VAL A 110 5.80 7.45 -6.01
N ALA A 111 6.14 8.07 -4.88
CA ALA A 111 7.05 7.50 -3.91
C ALA A 111 6.49 6.22 -3.27
N THR A 112 7.39 5.27 -2.98
CA THR A 112 7.01 4.05 -2.24
C THR A 112 6.70 4.39 -0.78
N PRO A 113 5.61 3.84 -0.22
CA PRO A 113 5.29 4.05 1.18
C PRO A 113 6.36 3.38 2.08
N TRP A 114 6.63 4.01 3.23
CA TRP A 114 7.67 3.57 4.17
C TRP A 114 7.55 2.11 4.61
N PHE A 115 6.31 1.58 4.71
CA PHE A 115 6.06 0.19 5.14
C PHE A 115 6.39 -0.85 4.06
N MET A 116 6.56 -0.46 2.79
CA MET A 116 7.02 -1.33 1.69
C MET A 116 8.54 -1.30 1.52
N HIS A 117 9.25 -0.46 2.30
CA HIS A 117 10.70 -0.37 2.21
C HIS A 117 11.36 -1.72 2.63
N PRO A 118 12.41 -2.20 1.95
CA PRO A 118 13.02 -3.50 2.24
C PRO A 118 13.48 -3.67 3.69
N LEU A 119 13.90 -2.59 4.36
CA LEU A 119 14.24 -2.62 5.79
C LEU A 119 13.04 -2.98 6.68
N MET A 120 11.82 -2.65 6.27
CA MET A 120 10.63 -3.02 7.04
C MET A 120 10.32 -4.51 6.96
N TRP A 121 10.67 -5.17 5.86
CA TRP A 121 10.56 -6.62 5.75
C TRP A 121 11.46 -7.34 6.76
N LEU A 122 12.68 -6.85 6.95
CA LEU A 122 13.58 -7.35 7.98
C LEU A 122 12.99 -7.16 9.38
N PHE A 123 12.43 -5.99 9.64
CA PHE A 123 11.75 -5.72 10.93
C PHE A 123 10.58 -6.67 11.17
N TYR A 124 9.72 -6.90 10.18
CA TYR A 124 8.60 -7.84 10.29
C TYR A 124 9.08 -9.27 10.56
N LEU A 125 10.16 -9.70 9.90
CA LEU A 125 10.77 -11.01 10.12
C LEU A 125 11.26 -11.15 11.57
N VAL A 126 12.06 -10.21 12.07
CA VAL A 126 12.57 -10.22 13.44
C VAL A 126 11.44 -10.19 14.45
N PHE A 127 10.44 -9.34 14.23
CA PHE A 127 9.27 -9.25 15.10
C PHE A 127 8.48 -10.56 15.15
N SER A 128 8.26 -11.22 14.02
CA SER A 128 7.55 -12.51 13.95
C SER A 128 8.32 -13.61 14.67
N LEU A 129 9.64 -13.68 14.49
CA LEU A 129 10.48 -14.64 15.22
C LEU A 129 10.46 -14.40 16.72
N GLY A 130 10.50 -13.14 17.16
CA GLY A 130 10.37 -12.79 18.57
C GLY A 130 9.03 -13.21 19.17
N MET A 131 7.94 -13.03 18.43
CA MET A 131 6.61 -13.45 18.84
C MET A 131 6.49 -14.98 18.96
N ILE A 132 7.04 -15.71 17.99
CA ILE A 132 7.09 -17.18 18.03
C ILE A 132 7.91 -17.66 19.23
N TRP A 133 9.07 -17.06 19.47
CA TRP A 133 9.93 -17.42 20.58
C TRP A 133 9.28 -17.18 21.96
N THR A 134 8.62 -16.03 22.13
CA THR A 134 7.91 -15.70 23.39
C THR A 134 6.73 -16.64 23.63
N THR A 135 5.97 -16.97 22.57
CA THR A 135 4.87 -17.91 22.63
C THR A 135 5.36 -19.31 22.99
N HIS A 136 6.41 -19.79 22.33
CA HIS A 136 7.03 -21.09 22.60
C HIS A 136 7.54 -21.17 24.06
N ARG A 137 8.24 -20.15 24.53
CA ARG A 137 8.73 -20.08 25.91
C ARG A 137 7.59 -20.09 26.93
N SER A 138 6.50 -19.40 26.66
CA SER A 138 5.31 -19.37 27.51
C SER A 138 4.63 -20.74 27.56
N TYR A 139 4.55 -21.40 26.43
CA TYR A 139 4.02 -22.77 26.31
C TYR A 139 4.83 -23.77 27.14
N LEU A 140 6.16 -23.76 27.03
CA LEU A 140 7.03 -24.63 27.82
C LEU A 140 6.89 -24.40 29.34
N ARG A 141 6.77 -23.15 29.79
CA ARG A 141 6.54 -22.81 31.20
C ARG A 141 5.20 -23.31 31.71
N TYR A 142 4.16 -23.26 30.86
CA TYR A 142 2.85 -23.78 31.22
C TYR A 142 2.87 -25.31 31.43
N PHE A 143 3.48 -26.04 30.52
CA PHE A 143 3.59 -27.51 30.64
C PHE A 143 4.46 -27.96 31.80
N SER A 144 5.55 -27.28 32.11
CA SER A 144 6.41 -27.62 33.27
C SER A 144 5.63 -27.47 34.57
N LYS A 145 4.82 -26.46 34.74
CA LYS A 145 3.96 -26.27 35.91
C LYS A 145 2.88 -27.36 36.04
N GLN A 146 2.30 -27.80 34.97
CA GLN A 146 1.32 -28.89 34.99
C GLN A 146 1.96 -30.22 35.37
N LYS A 147 3.14 -30.54 34.82
CA LYS A 147 3.86 -31.75 35.19
C LYS A 147 4.18 -31.81 36.69
N LEU A 148 4.62 -30.71 37.28
CA LEU A 148 4.88 -30.64 38.72
C LEU A 148 3.62 -30.93 39.55
N ARG A 149 2.48 -30.36 39.20
CA ARG A 149 1.20 -30.61 39.89
C ARG A 149 0.79 -32.08 39.82
N ILE A 150 0.90 -32.70 38.62
CA ILE A 150 0.57 -34.12 38.46
C ILE A 150 1.50 -35.02 39.25
N MET A 151 2.80 -34.68 39.34
CA MET A 151 3.76 -35.42 40.16
C MET A 151 3.42 -35.34 41.66
N GLU A 152 3.16 -34.13 42.18
CA GLU A 152 2.75 -33.91 43.56
C GLU A 152 1.46 -34.65 43.91
N GLU A 153 0.49 -34.68 43.00
CA GLU A 153 -0.78 -35.40 43.18
C GLU A 153 -0.58 -36.92 43.19
N ASN A 154 0.26 -37.43 42.28
CA ASN A 154 0.62 -38.84 42.25
C ASN A 154 1.40 -39.30 43.51
N GLU A 155 2.35 -38.50 44.02
CA GLU A 155 3.05 -38.80 45.25
C GLU A 155 2.09 -38.84 46.44
N ARG A 156 1.19 -37.87 46.56
CA ARG A 156 0.17 -37.85 47.62
C ARG A 156 -0.76 -39.05 47.54
N ASN A 157 -1.20 -39.43 46.37
CA ASN A 157 -2.05 -40.60 46.17
C ASN A 157 -1.33 -41.95 46.54
N ASN A 158 -0.05 -42.04 46.20
CA ASN A 158 0.78 -43.19 46.57
C ASN A 158 0.96 -43.30 48.11
N GLU A 159 1.19 -42.17 48.80
CA GLU A 159 1.27 -42.14 50.27
C GLU A 159 -0.06 -42.58 50.90
N LEU A 160 -1.19 -42.08 50.42
CA LEU A 160 -2.52 -42.45 50.89
C LEU A 160 -2.79 -43.95 50.69
N ASN A 161 -2.46 -44.49 49.52
CA ASN A 161 -2.59 -45.90 49.25
C ASN A 161 -1.72 -46.77 50.21
N GLN A 162 -0.48 -46.37 50.48
CA GLN A 162 0.37 -47.08 51.43
C GLN A 162 -0.19 -47.05 52.85
N LEU A 163 -0.76 -45.92 53.27
CA LEU A 163 -1.39 -45.81 54.61
C LEU A 163 -2.65 -46.73 54.69
N GLN A 164 -3.46 -46.75 53.65
CA GLN A 164 -4.64 -47.64 53.60
C GLN A 164 -4.26 -49.12 53.68
N VAL A 165 -3.24 -49.51 52.91
CA VAL A 165 -2.73 -50.90 52.97
C VAL A 165 -2.22 -51.26 54.34
N LYS A 166 -1.47 -50.36 54.98
CA LYS A 166 -0.99 -50.57 56.37
C LYS A 166 -2.15 -50.69 57.37
N GLN A 167 -3.18 -49.88 57.25
CA GLN A 167 -4.37 -49.94 58.11
C GLN A 167 -5.13 -51.26 57.94
N GLN A 168 -5.33 -51.71 56.70
CA GLN A 168 -5.94 -53.02 56.45
C GLN A 168 -5.15 -54.17 57.04
N PHE A 169 -3.83 -54.17 56.89
CA PHE A 169 -2.97 -55.21 57.46
C PHE A 169 -3.03 -55.25 59.01
N ILE A 170 -3.18 -54.11 59.69
CA ILE A 170 -3.35 -54.03 61.10
C ILE A 170 -4.73 -54.55 61.51
N GLN A 171 -5.78 -54.29 60.77
CA GLN A 171 -7.13 -54.82 61.10
C GLN A 171 -7.22 -56.30 60.92
N ASP A 172 -6.65 -56.86 59.83
CA ASP A 172 -6.62 -58.33 59.60
C ASP A 172 -5.82 -59.10 60.67
N LYS A 173 -4.87 -58.48 61.29
CA LYS A 173 -4.03 -59.09 62.38
C LYS A 173 -4.70 -59.07 63.78
N ASN A 174 -5.74 -58.25 63.95
CA ASN A 174 -6.48 -58.10 65.20
C ASN A 174 -7.79 -58.88 65.25
N GLN A 175 -8.12 -59.65 64.18
CA GLN A 175 -9.17 -60.65 64.11
C GLN A 175 -8.59 -62.06 64.31
#